data_432348a949e8a2020a166d16b08338c6
#
_entry.id   432348a949e8a2020a166d16b08338c6
#
_cell.length_a   1.000
_cell.length_b   1.000
_cell.length_c   1.000
_cell.angle_alpha   90.00
_cell.angle_beta   90.00
_cell.angle_gamma   90.00
#
_symmetry.space_group_name_H-M   'P 1'
#
loop_
_entity.id
_entity.type
_entity.pdbx_description
1 polymer ?
#
loop_
_entity_poly.entity_id
_entity_poly.type
_entity_poly.pdbx_seq_one_letter_code
_entity_poly.pdbx_strand_id
1 'polypeptide(L)'
;LGDQVLFRVYSELGMRCASIDWWVLEKELPIKVFGRMGGHGGIEELALVYMAYPNVKVSGKYPAYHPKDGIFAYPSPRSILLYREGNYEDYDVDEGKLKEFADIIIKKVEEVLWEIFKGWGDLSGK
;
A
#
# COMPACT_ATOMS: atom_id res chain seq x y z
N LEU A 1 14.02 2.86 7.89
CA LEU A 1 13.34 3.55 9.03
C LEU A 1 12.33 2.65 9.72
N GLY A 2 11.54 1.87 8.98
CA GLY A 2 10.56 0.96 9.57
C GLY A 2 11.17 -0.06 10.53
N ASP A 3 12.21 -0.74 10.11
CA ASP A 3 12.91 -1.75 10.93
C ASP A 3 13.46 -1.17 12.25
N GLN A 4 14.01 0.02 12.21
CA GLN A 4 14.56 0.67 13.40
C GLN A 4 13.47 1.02 14.42
N VAL A 5 12.31 1.48 13.96
CA VAL A 5 11.16 1.77 14.83
C VAL A 5 10.63 0.48 15.45
N LEU A 6 10.43 -0.56 14.66
CA LEU A 6 9.96 -1.86 15.14
C LEU A 6 10.92 -2.48 16.17
N PHE A 7 12.22 -2.41 15.89
CA PHE A 7 13.24 -2.88 16.83
C PHE A 7 13.19 -2.13 18.16
N ARG A 8 13.03 -0.81 18.14
CA ARG A 8 12.90 0.00 19.36
C ARG A 8 11.65 -0.34 20.15
N VAL A 9 10.51 -0.46 19.48
CA VAL A 9 9.25 -0.85 20.15
C VAL A 9 9.40 -2.19 20.82
N TYR A 10 10.00 -3.18 20.16
CA TYR A 10 10.22 -4.49 20.73
C TYR A 10 11.21 -4.45 21.89
N SER A 11 12.36 -3.78 21.73
CA SER A 11 13.42 -3.75 22.76
C SER A 11 13.04 -2.92 23.99
N GLU A 12 12.29 -1.84 23.82
CA GLU A 12 11.91 -0.95 24.93
C GLU A 12 10.62 -1.41 25.63
N LEU A 13 9.66 -1.94 24.88
CA LEU A 13 8.31 -2.26 25.39
C LEU A 13 8.00 -3.76 25.42
N GLY A 14 8.84 -4.62 24.85
CA GLY A 14 8.59 -6.05 24.72
C GLY A 14 7.40 -6.38 23.79
N MET A 15 6.90 -5.41 23.03
CA MET A 15 5.76 -5.59 22.15
C MET A 15 6.19 -6.16 20.80
N ARG A 16 5.58 -7.26 20.41
CA ARG A 16 5.74 -7.79 19.04
C ARG A 16 4.96 -6.91 18.08
N CYS A 17 5.62 -6.51 17.02
CA CYS A 17 5.04 -5.63 16.01
C CYS A 17 5.56 -5.98 14.61
N ALA A 18 4.75 -5.72 13.61
CA ALA A 18 5.11 -5.91 12.21
C ALA A 18 4.63 -4.73 11.38
N SER A 19 5.36 -4.41 10.33
CA SER A 19 4.92 -3.49 9.29
C SER A 19 4.85 -4.24 7.96
N ILE A 20 3.76 -4.09 7.25
CA ILE A 20 3.53 -4.75 5.97
C ILE A 20 3.27 -3.70 4.92
N ASP A 21 4.19 -3.58 3.97
CA ASP A 21 4.03 -2.73 2.81
C ASP A 21 3.23 -3.48 1.74
N TRP A 22 1.92 -3.38 1.82
CA TRP A 22 0.99 -4.16 1.00
C TRP A 22 1.24 -4.03 -0.51
N TRP A 23 1.67 -2.85 -0.98
CA TRP A 23 1.97 -2.61 -2.41
C TRP A 23 3.21 -3.35 -2.92
N VAL A 24 4.04 -3.87 -2.02
CA VAL A 24 5.23 -4.66 -2.36
C VAL A 24 4.90 -6.15 -2.50
N LEU A 25 3.84 -6.60 -1.83
CA LEU A 25 3.48 -8.03 -1.79
C LEU A 25 3.09 -8.59 -3.15
N GLU A 26 2.40 -7.80 -3.96
CA GLU A 26 1.90 -8.20 -5.29
C GLU A 26 2.14 -7.09 -6.31
N LYS A 27 3.40 -6.80 -6.60
CA LYS A 27 3.82 -5.66 -7.45
C LYS A 27 3.18 -5.63 -8.83
N GLU A 28 2.96 -6.80 -9.44
CA GLU A 28 2.41 -6.92 -10.79
C GLU A 28 0.87 -6.91 -10.83
N LEU A 29 0.23 -6.98 -9.67
CA LEU A 29 -1.22 -7.08 -9.58
C LEU A 29 -1.97 -5.89 -10.21
N PRO A 30 -1.54 -4.63 -10.03
CA PRO A 30 -2.21 -3.50 -10.68
C PRO A 30 -2.24 -3.63 -12.20
N ILE A 31 -1.15 -4.08 -12.80
CA ILE A 31 -1.09 -4.31 -14.25
C ILE A 31 -2.03 -5.42 -14.66
N LYS A 32 -2.09 -6.51 -13.90
CA LYS A 32 -2.96 -7.66 -14.19
C LYS A 32 -4.45 -7.29 -14.12
N VAL A 33 -4.84 -6.53 -13.09
CA VAL A 33 -6.25 -6.20 -12.85
C VAL A 33 -6.70 -4.98 -13.64
N PHE A 34 -5.90 -3.91 -13.63
CA PHE A 34 -6.26 -2.61 -14.19
C PHE A 34 -5.62 -2.32 -15.55
N GLY A 35 -4.63 -3.12 -15.96
CA GLY A 35 -3.86 -2.89 -17.18
C GLY A 35 -2.80 -1.79 -17.05
N ARG A 36 -2.59 -1.25 -15.85
CA ARG A 36 -1.67 -0.15 -15.58
C ARG A 36 -1.26 -0.11 -14.12
N MET A 37 -0.17 0.60 -13.85
CA MET A 37 0.20 1.00 -12.49
C MET A 37 -0.47 2.34 -12.18
N GLY A 38 -0.97 2.50 -10.97
CA GLY A 38 -1.36 3.80 -10.44
C GLY A 38 -0.15 4.61 -9.99
N GLY A 39 -0.42 5.80 -9.53
CA GLY A 39 0.55 6.65 -8.85
C GLY A 39 0.18 6.84 -7.40
N HIS A 40 0.77 7.85 -6.79
CA HIS A 40 0.38 8.29 -5.45
C HIS A 40 -1.10 8.73 -5.46
N GLY A 41 -1.90 8.16 -4.55
CA GLY A 41 -3.35 8.34 -4.57
C GLY A 41 -4.04 7.64 -5.75
N GLY A 42 -3.42 6.60 -6.32
CA GLY A 42 -3.85 5.93 -7.52
C GLY A 42 -4.97 4.92 -7.33
N ILE A 43 -5.23 4.17 -8.39
CA ILE A 43 -6.36 3.23 -8.47
C ILE A 43 -6.25 2.08 -7.46
N GLU A 44 -5.04 1.67 -7.11
CA GLU A 44 -4.78 0.63 -6.11
C GLU A 44 -5.26 1.07 -4.72
N GLU A 45 -4.97 2.32 -4.37
CA GLU A 45 -5.42 2.89 -3.10
C GLU A 45 -6.94 3.10 -3.11
N LEU A 46 -7.49 3.54 -4.24
CA LEU A 46 -8.95 3.64 -4.41
C LEU A 46 -9.64 2.29 -4.20
N ALA A 47 -9.06 1.20 -4.68
CA ALA A 47 -9.64 -0.14 -4.50
C ALA A 47 -9.77 -0.51 -3.01
N LEU A 48 -8.77 -0.19 -2.20
CA LEU A 48 -8.83 -0.43 -0.76
C LEU A 48 -9.82 0.51 -0.05
N VAL A 49 -9.89 1.77 -0.46
CA VAL A 49 -10.90 2.72 0.04
C VAL A 49 -12.31 2.24 -0.30
N TYR A 50 -12.52 1.75 -1.52
CA TYR A 50 -13.81 1.22 -1.96
C TYR A 50 -14.28 0.03 -1.10
N MET A 51 -13.37 -0.84 -0.68
CA MET A 51 -13.72 -1.94 0.22
C MET A 51 -14.20 -1.47 1.60
N ALA A 52 -13.58 -0.39 2.13
CA ALA A 52 -13.99 0.19 3.41
C ALA A 52 -15.27 1.03 3.27
N TYR A 53 -15.44 1.70 2.13
CA TYR A 53 -16.53 2.64 1.84
C TYR A 53 -17.13 2.39 0.46
N PRO A 54 -17.95 1.34 0.30
CA PRO A 54 -18.47 0.94 -1.02
C PRO A 54 -19.39 1.96 -1.70
N ASN A 55 -19.86 2.96 -0.96
CA ASN A 55 -20.66 4.06 -1.51
C ASN A 55 -19.80 5.23 -2.01
N VAL A 56 -18.49 5.18 -1.86
CA VAL A 56 -17.62 6.21 -2.41
C VAL A 56 -17.71 6.19 -3.93
N LYS A 57 -17.92 7.36 -4.51
CA LYS A 57 -17.92 7.54 -5.97
C LYS A 57 -16.81 8.52 -6.32
N VAL A 58 -15.85 8.01 -7.03
CA VAL A 58 -14.77 8.82 -7.60
C VAL A 58 -14.76 8.56 -9.10
N SER A 59 -14.85 9.61 -9.87
CA SER A 59 -14.84 9.53 -11.33
C SER A 59 -14.08 10.71 -11.91
N GLY A 60 -13.62 10.55 -13.14
CA GLY A 60 -12.89 11.58 -13.86
C GLY A 60 -11.41 11.29 -13.99
N LYS A 61 -10.67 12.29 -14.45
CA LYS A 61 -9.23 12.21 -14.69
C LYS A 61 -8.51 13.22 -13.82
N TYR A 62 -7.57 12.74 -13.05
CA TYR A 62 -6.78 13.54 -12.12
C TYR A 62 -5.30 13.42 -12.45
N PRO A 63 -4.49 14.49 -12.25
CA PRO A 63 -3.05 14.40 -12.43
C PRO A 63 -2.48 13.34 -11.51
N ALA A 64 -1.71 12.41 -12.04
CA ALA A 64 -0.96 11.44 -11.27
C ALA A 64 0.41 12.01 -10.91
N TYR A 65 0.74 11.98 -9.63
CA TYR A 65 2.02 12.47 -9.13
C TYR A 65 2.90 11.29 -8.72
N HIS A 66 4.12 11.29 -9.20
CA HIS A 66 5.11 10.28 -8.88
C HIS A 66 6.30 10.91 -8.16
N PRO A 67 6.81 10.28 -7.08
CA PRO A 67 8.03 10.73 -6.44
C PRO A 67 9.18 10.80 -7.44
N LYS A 68 10.03 11.81 -7.31
CA LYS A 68 11.27 11.89 -8.07
C LYS A 68 12.29 10.92 -7.48
N ASP A 69 12.87 10.09 -8.34
CA ASP A 69 13.83 9.08 -7.92
C ASP A 69 15.09 9.72 -7.30
N GLY A 70 15.59 9.10 -6.24
CA GLY A 70 16.83 9.48 -5.60
C GLY A 70 16.79 10.78 -4.79
N ILE A 71 15.61 11.37 -4.57
CA ILE A 71 15.47 12.58 -3.76
C ILE A 71 14.85 12.23 -2.41
N PHE A 72 15.60 12.52 -1.35
CA PHE A 72 15.14 12.38 0.03
C PHE A 72 15.44 13.70 0.76
N ALA A 73 14.45 14.22 1.48
CA ALA A 73 14.62 15.43 2.25
C ALA A 73 13.86 15.38 3.57
N TYR A 74 14.47 15.95 4.61
CA TYR A 74 13.83 16.10 5.91
C TYR A 74 14.09 17.51 6.48
N PRO A 75 13.06 18.21 7.00
CA PRO A 75 11.64 17.86 6.89
C PRO A 75 11.20 17.78 5.43
N SER A 76 10.27 16.87 5.14
CA SER A 76 9.82 16.65 3.76
C SER A 76 9.10 17.90 3.24
N PRO A 77 9.62 18.56 2.20
CA PRO A 77 8.95 19.69 1.61
C PRO A 77 7.67 19.22 0.90
N ARG A 78 6.55 19.85 1.20
CA ARG A 78 5.31 19.68 0.43
C ARG A 78 5.44 20.43 -0.89
N SER A 79 6.29 19.95 -1.75
CA SER A 79 6.66 20.69 -2.93
C SER A 79 6.66 19.76 -4.14
N ILE A 80 6.24 20.31 -5.24
CA ILE A 80 6.36 19.75 -6.58
C ILE A 80 7.81 19.34 -6.93
N LEU A 81 8.79 19.78 -6.16
CA LEU A 81 10.19 19.39 -6.34
C LEU A 81 10.45 17.92 -6.05
N LEU A 82 9.69 17.30 -5.12
CA LEU A 82 9.80 15.89 -4.81
C LEU A 82 8.93 14.99 -5.67
N TYR A 83 7.97 15.59 -6.39
CA TYR A 83 7.03 14.87 -7.21
C TYR A 83 7.07 15.42 -8.63
N ARG A 84 6.91 14.56 -9.60
CA ARG A 84 6.65 14.94 -10.98
C ARG A 84 5.21 14.60 -11.32
N GLU A 85 4.59 15.43 -12.12
CA GLU A 85 3.30 15.12 -12.71
C GLU A 85 3.49 13.95 -13.68
N GLY A 86 2.64 12.93 -13.54
CA GLY A 86 2.57 11.79 -14.43
C GLY A 86 1.44 11.94 -15.44
N ASN A 87 1.01 10.83 -15.99
CA ASN A 87 -0.22 10.76 -16.78
C ASN A 87 -1.44 10.99 -15.88
N TYR A 88 -2.55 11.40 -16.48
CA TYR A 88 -3.80 11.49 -15.73
C TYR A 88 -4.22 10.12 -15.22
N GLU A 89 -4.57 10.06 -13.94
CA GLU A 89 -5.20 8.90 -13.34
C GLU A 89 -6.68 8.88 -13.71
N ASP A 90 -7.16 7.77 -14.22
CA ASP A 90 -8.56 7.57 -14.58
C ASP A 90 -9.21 6.69 -13.52
N TYR A 91 -10.15 7.26 -12.79
CA TYR A 91 -10.89 6.58 -11.71
C TYR A 91 -12.24 6.01 -12.17
N ASP A 92 -12.60 6.18 -13.45
CA ASP A 92 -13.77 5.55 -14.02
C ASP A 92 -13.48 4.05 -14.27
N VAL A 93 -13.50 3.28 -13.18
CA VAL A 93 -13.13 1.87 -13.19
C VAL A 93 -14.31 1.02 -12.78
N ASP A 94 -14.40 -0.15 -13.39
CA ASP A 94 -15.34 -1.19 -13.00
C ASP A 94 -15.17 -1.56 -11.52
N GLU A 95 -16.25 -1.43 -10.75
CA GLU A 95 -16.29 -1.79 -9.33
C GLU A 95 -15.86 -3.24 -9.09
N GLY A 96 -16.16 -4.15 -10.02
CA GLY A 96 -15.72 -5.54 -9.95
C GLY A 96 -14.19 -5.67 -9.94
N LYS A 97 -13.49 -4.85 -10.71
CA LYS A 97 -12.02 -4.84 -10.72
C LYS A 97 -11.44 -4.23 -9.44
N LEU A 98 -12.06 -3.18 -8.89
CA LEU A 98 -11.66 -2.63 -7.59
C LEU A 98 -11.78 -3.69 -6.49
N LYS A 99 -12.89 -4.40 -6.47
CA LYS A 99 -13.12 -5.48 -5.51
C LYS A 99 -12.13 -6.63 -5.70
N GLU A 100 -11.92 -7.09 -6.94
CA GLU A 100 -10.96 -8.16 -7.25
C GLU A 100 -9.56 -7.82 -6.74
N PHE A 101 -9.08 -6.63 -7.03
CA PHE A 101 -7.77 -6.17 -6.55
C PHE A 101 -7.69 -6.18 -5.03
N ALA A 102 -8.68 -5.56 -4.37
CA ALA A 102 -8.69 -5.47 -2.91
C ALA A 102 -8.78 -6.85 -2.24
N ASP A 103 -9.62 -7.75 -2.74
CA ASP A 103 -9.75 -9.11 -2.20
C ASP A 103 -8.42 -9.88 -2.27
N ILE A 104 -7.68 -9.74 -3.37
CA ILE A 104 -6.37 -10.41 -3.53
C ILE A 104 -5.36 -9.84 -2.53
N ILE A 105 -5.27 -8.50 -2.41
CA ILE A 105 -4.35 -7.85 -1.46
C ILE A 105 -4.70 -8.20 -0.01
N ILE A 106 -5.97 -8.15 0.36
CA ILE A 106 -6.43 -8.48 1.72
C ILE A 106 -6.07 -9.92 2.06
N LYS A 107 -6.34 -10.85 1.14
CA LYS A 107 -5.98 -12.27 1.32
C LYS A 107 -4.47 -12.44 1.49
N LYS A 108 -3.68 -11.75 0.69
CA LYS A 108 -2.22 -11.81 0.78
C LYS A 108 -1.68 -11.27 2.10
N VAL A 109 -2.22 -10.15 2.56
CA VAL A 109 -1.87 -9.60 3.89
C VAL A 109 -2.26 -10.57 4.99
N GLU A 110 -3.44 -11.18 4.92
CA GLU A 110 -3.89 -12.20 5.88
C GLU A 110 -2.93 -13.39 5.92
N GLU A 111 -2.52 -13.93 4.79
CA GLU A 111 -1.54 -15.02 4.71
C GLU A 111 -0.22 -14.66 5.39
N VAL A 112 0.31 -13.46 5.11
CA VAL A 112 1.54 -12.96 5.73
C VAL A 112 1.39 -12.78 7.24
N LEU A 113 0.26 -12.26 7.72
CA LEU A 113 -0.02 -12.13 9.15
C LEU A 113 -0.01 -13.50 9.86
N TRP A 114 -0.62 -14.52 9.26
CA TRP A 114 -0.61 -15.86 9.81
C TRP A 114 0.79 -16.47 9.86
N GLU A 115 1.61 -16.24 8.85
CA GLU A 115 3.01 -16.67 8.85
C GLU A 115 3.80 -16.00 9.98
N ILE A 116 3.60 -14.70 10.18
CA ILE A 116 4.24 -13.95 11.28
C ILE A 116 3.80 -14.50 12.63
N PHE A 117 2.50 -14.69 12.86
CA PHE A 117 1.98 -15.23 14.12
C PHE A 117 2.47 -16.64 14.39
N LYS A 118 2.53 -17.49 13.38
CA LYS A 118 3.10 -18.83 13.50
C LYS A 118 4.57 -18.77 13.89
N GLY A 119 5.37 -17.93 13.24
CA GLY A 119 6.79 -17.76 13.56
C GLY A 119 7.00 -17.26 14.99
N TRP A 120 6.17 -16.35 15.47
CA TRP A 120 6.21 -15.90 16.86
C TRP A 120 5.77 -16.99 17.85
N GLY A 121 4.83 -17.84 17.48
CA GLY A 121 4.43 -19.01 18.29
C GLY A 121 5.57 -20.02 18.42
N ASP A 122 6.27 -20.31 17.32
CA ASP A 122 7.42 -21.21 17.31
C ASP A 122 8.56 -20.68 18.20
N LEU A 123 8.79 -19.36 18.23
CA LEU A 123 9.75 -18.72 19.13
C LEU A 123 9.33 -18.78 20.61
N SER A 124 8.02 -18.68 20.87
CA SER A 124 7.48 -18.71 22.24
C SER A 124 7.44 -20.10 22.83
N GLY A 125 7.48 -21.14 22.02
CA GLY A 125 7.48 -22.56 22.43
C GLY A 125 8.84 -23.07 22.88
N LYS A 126 9.83 -22.19 22.95
CA LYS A 126 11.17 -22.50 23.45
C LYS A 126 11.28 -22.12 24.97
#